data_f2ae020f101e1078c2dff931607615b0
#
_entry.id   f2ae020f101e1078c2dff931607615b0
#
_cell.length_a   1.000
_cell.length_b   1.000
_cell.length_c   1.000
_cell.angle_alpha   90.00
_cell.angle_beta   90.00
_cell.angle_gamma   90.00
#
_symmetry.space_group_name_H-M   'P 1'
#
loop_
_entity.id
_entity.type
_entity.pdbx_description
1 polymer ?
#
loop_
_entity_poly.entity_id
_entity_poly.type
_entity_poly.pdbx_seq_one_letter_code
_entity_poly.pdbx_strand_id
1 'polypeptide(L)'
;MSSKRSWVSLGVAALIALSAAGCAKHVGTPAVQDPAVFDDAFGEGVDFQAFAGSKVDAVSIDSTNVHDGATSLMITVPPVGDPSGTYAGGAFTHGRGRDLSQYNAITFWAKASRPLTLNVFGIGNDNTGTSKYTAQRSNVILNTTWKQIVMPLPLPEKMRDERGLFFFAEGPEAGQGATIWLDNVVFANVPGISNPRPFIQDAELTPDVGSYVSVPGTQLVIAVDEVDQLIDLMQSYFTFTSSADTVAVGGEGTVLVTGLGTATITAKLGTIPASGTLTLTPNPAPQAGAPAPSHPAADVISLFSDSYTNVAVDTWSASWDVADLADVSVQGNPAKKYSNLLYAGIEFTGAHVINATAMTHFHIDAWAAAGTTFKVKLVDFGANGVYGGNDDKEQELSFTSATNPAFTTGAWTSFDIPLSSFTNLTTRGHLAQLIIAGDVGSVYVDNIYFHK
;
A
#
# COMPACT_ATOMS: atom_id res chain seq x y z
N MET A 1 32.40 16.39 -84.47
CA MET A 1 31.25 17.27 -84.15
C MET A 1 30.42 16.55 -83.12
N SER A 2 30.62 16.89 -81.88
CA SER A 2 30.04 16.20 -80.74
C SER A 2 29.21 17.20 -79.96
N SER A 3 27.90 16.95 -79.78
CA SER A 3 27.02 17.74 -78.98
C SER A 3 26.84 17.04 -77.64
N LYS A 4 27.30 17.67 -76.56
CA LYS A 4 27.07 17.24 -75.19
C LYS A 4 25.65 17.66 -74.80
N ARG A 5 24.83 16.71 -74.39
CA ARG A 5 23.55 16.96 -73.67
C ARG A 5 23.82 16.92 -72.22
N SER A 6 23.58 18.05 -71.51
CA SER A 6 23.56 18.16 -70.08
C SER A 6 22.23 17.67 -69.56
N TRP A 7 22.26 16.79 -68.53
CA TRP A 7 21.10 16.38 -67.77
C TRP A 7 20.95 17.29 -66.56
N VAL A 8 19.85 18.02 -66.58
CA VAL A 8 19.42 18.78 -65.38
C VAL A 8 18.62 17.83 -64.52
N SER A 9 19.14 17.53 -63.31
CA SER A 9 18.44 16.78 -62.27
C SER A 9 17.46 17.71 -61.52
N LEU A 10 16.17 17.52 -61.78
CA LEU A 10 15.12 18.11 -60.91
C LEU A 10 15.10 17.38 -59.56
N GLY A 11 15.53 18.07 -58.54
CA GLY A 11 15.32 17.66 -57.16
C GLY A 11 13.86 17.91 -56.81
N VAL A 12 13.10 16.85 -56.55
CA VAL A 12 11.76 16.92 -55.95
C VAL A 12 11.95 17.16 -54.47
N ALA A 13 11.72 18.37 -53.99
CA ALA A 13 11.61 18.69 -52.61
C ALA A 13 10.25 18.19 -52.10
N ALA A 14 10.24 17.08 -51.37
CA ALA A 14 9.06 16.62 -50.62
C ALA A 14 8.84 17.56 -49.45
N LEU A 15 7.84 18.42 -49.53
CA LEU A 15 7.31 19.14 -48.35
C LEU A 15 6.63 18.12 -47.44
N ILE A 16 7.29 17.77 -46.35
CA ILE A 16 6.65 17.09 -45.23
C ILE A 16 5.82 18.14 -44.50
N ALA A 17 4.52 18.17 -44.76
CA ALA A 17 3.58 18.91 -43.91
C ALA A 17 3.52 18.19 -42.56
N LEU A 18 4.24 18.70 -41.55
CA LEU A 18 3.97 18.38 -40.17
C LEU A 18 2.55 18.91 -39.82
N SER A 19 1.56 18.01 -39.88
CA SER A 19 0.30 18.26 -39.23
C SER A 19 0.61 18.31 -37.72
N ALA A 20 0.69 19.53 -37.16
CA ALA A 20 0.57 19.72 -35.74
C ALA A 20 -0.83 19.21 -35.33
N ALA A 21 -0.91 17.94 -34.93
CA ALA A 21 -2.02 17.46 -34.15
C ALA A 21 -1.97 18.26 -32.86
N GLY A 22 -2.67 19.38 -32.84
CA GLY A 22 -2.98 20.11 -31.61
C GLY A 22 -3.63 19.09 -30.71
N CYS A 23 -2.98 18.78 -29.56
CA CYS A 23 -3.67 18.18 -28.44
C CYS A 23 -4.86 19.08 -28.16
N ALA A 24 -6.04 18.74 -28.68
CA ALA A 24 -7.27 19.27 -28.16
C ALA A 24 -7.21 18.96 -26.67
N LYS A 25 -6.94 19.99 -25.85
CA LYS A 25 -7.24 19.90 -24.42
C LYS A 25 -8.67 19.42 -24.38
N HIS A 26 -8.85 18.21 -23.88
CA HIS A 26 -10.17 17.76 -23.48
C HIS A 26 -10.62 18.81 -22.46
N VAL A 27 -11.43 19.75 -22.92
CA VAL A 27 -12.20 20.60 -22.00
C VAL A 27 -13.21 19.64 -21.42
N GLY A 28 -12.81 18.99 -20.31
CA GLY A 28 -13.71 18.14 -19.57
C GLY A 28 -14.96 18.95 -19.27
N THR A 29 -16.10 18.32 -19.34
CA THR A 29 -17.35 18.88 -18.84
C THR A 29 -17.03 19.49 -17.46
N PRO A 30 -17.40 20.76 -17.18
CA PRO A 30 -17.10 21.38 -15.90
C PRO A 30 -17.54 20.43 -14.78
N ALA A 31 -16.68 20.26 -13.78
CA ALA A 31 -17.02 19.44 -12.61
C ALA A 31 -18.32 19.97 -12.03
N VAL A 32 -19.21 19.07 -11.59
CA VAL A 32 -20.46 19.44 -10.95
C VAL A 32 -20.12 20.19 -9.66
N GLN A 33 -20.72 21.37 -9.47
CA GLN A 33 -20.50 22.23 -8.29
C GLN A 33 -21.65 22.13 -7.28
N ASP A 34 -22.47 21.09 -7.36
CA ASP A 34 -23.52 20.82 -6.39
C ASP A 34 -22.89 20.60 -5.00
N PRO A 35 -23.26 21.40 -3.97
CA PRO A 35 -22.73 21.22 -2.63
C PRO A 35 -23.31 20.01 -1.89
N ALA A 36 -24.48 19.53 -2.30
CA ALA A 36 -25.21 18.50 -1.56
C ALA A 36 -24.62 17.11 -1.80
N VAL A 37 -24.31 16.41 -0.73
CA VAL A 37 -24.18 14.96 -0.72
C VAL A 37 -25.55 14.36 -0.47
N PHE A 38 -26.27 14.91 0.52
CA PHE A 38 -27.65 14.60 0.83
C PHE A 38 -28.35 15.83 1.42
N ASP A 39 -29.50 16.20 0.84
CA ASP A 39 -30.41 17.25 1.31
C ASP A 39 -31.82 16.87 0.84
N ASP A 40 -32.62 16.25 1.72
CA ASP A 40 -33.87 15.55 1.41
C ASP A 40 -33.77 14.40 0.38
N ALA A 41 -32.75 14.43 -0.47
CA ALA A 41 -32.40 13.40 -1.45
C ALA A 41 -30.88 13.40 -1.68
N PHE A 42 -30.40 12.33 -2.32
CA PHE A 42 -29.01 12.35 -2.80
C PHE A 42 -28.79 13.49 -3.78
N GLY A 43 -27.69 14.20 -3.62
CA GLY A 43 -27.25 15.22 -4.56
C GLY A 43 -27.05 14.65 -5.97
N GLU A 44 -26.99 15.54 -6.98
CA GLU A 44 -26.88 15.12 -8.38
C GLU A 44 -25.68 14.17 -8.58
N GLY A 45 -25.93 12.96 -9.11
CA GLY A 45 -24.93 11.96 -9.44
C GLY A 45 -24.23 11.31 -8.23
N VAL A 46 -24.74 11.52 -7.01
CA VAL A 46 -24.24 10.85 -5.80
C VAL A 46 -24.77 9.43 -5.72
N ASP A 47 -23.89 8.49 -5.45
CA ASP A 47 -24.18 7.09 -5.21
C ASP A 47 -23.53 6.62 -3.89
N PHE A 48 -24.19 5.69 -3.19
CA PHE A 48 -23.64 5.08 -1.98
C PHE A 48 -23.04 3.71 -2.29
N GLN A 49 -21.80 3.49 -1.87
CA GLN A 49 -21.09 2.23 -2.03
C GLN A 49 -20.65 1.72 -0.65
N ALA A 50 -21.21 0.58 -0.23
CA ALA A 50 -20.82 -0.06 1.01
C ALA A 50 -19.38 -0.59 0.93
N PHE A 51 -18.63 -0.46 2.03
CA PHE A 51 -17.29 -1.05 2.15
C PHE A 51 -17.37 -2.57 2.32
N ALA A 52 -16.30 -3.28 1.97
CA ALA A 52 -16.21 -4.72 2.13
C ALA A 52 -16.45 -5.14 3.61
N GLY A 53 -17.32 -6.12 3.82
CA GLY A 53 -17.71 -6.58 5.16
C GLY A 53 -18.74 -5.70 5.90
N SER A 54 -19.10 -4.55 5.34
CA SER A 54 -20.19 -3.72 5.84
C SER A 54 -21.57 -4.34 5.52
N LYS A 55 -22.55 -4.03 6.36
CA LYS A 55 -23.95 -4.27 6.06
C LYS A 55 -24.34 -3.49 4.80
N VAL A 56 -24.64 -4.21 3.70
CA VAL A 56 -24.84 -3.61 2.37
C VAL A 56 -26.04 -2.65 2.31
N ASP A 57 -27.09 -2.96 3.05
CA ASP A 57 -28.32 -2.19 3.18
C ASP A 57 -28.35 -1.33 4.46
N ALA A 58 -27.17 -0.94 4.97
CA ALA A 58 -27.05 -0.11 6.16
C ALA A 58 -27.70 1.27 6.00
N VAL A 59 -27.71 1.83 4.80
CA VAL A 59 -28.20 3.19 4.51
C VAL A 59 -29.59 3.12 3.88
N SER A 60 -30.51 3.89 4.41
CA SER A 60 -31.86 4.06 3.90
C SER A 60 -32.37 5.50 4.15
N ILE A 61 -33.53 5.84 3.61
CA ILE A 61 -34.19 7.14 3.80
C ILE A 61 -35.25 7.02 4.90
N ASP A 62 -35.25 7.96 5.84
CA ASP A 62 -36.26 8.06 6.92
C ASP A 62 -37.02 9.41 6.78
N SER A 63 -38.36 9.34 6.79
CA SER A 63 -39.25 10.50 6.78
C SER A 63 -39.83 10.81 8.17
N THR A 64 -39.39 10.07 9.21
CA THR A 64 -39.92 10.24 10.58
C THR A 64 -38.97 11.02 11.46
N ASN A 65 -37.65 10.70 11.36
CA ASN A 65 -36.61 11.35 12.15
C ASN A 65 -35.86 12.35 11.28
N VAL A 66 -36.43 13.50 11.04
CA VAL A 66 -35.90 14.54 10.16
C VAL A 66 -35.42 15.74 10.99
N HIS A 67 -34.32 16.40 10.61
CA HIS A 67 -33.89 17.66 11.20
C HIS A 67 -34.53 18.84 10.47
N ASP A 68 -34.45 18.83 9.13
CA ASP A 68 -35.02 19.86 8.26
C ASP A 68 -35.60 19.20 7.00
N GLY A 69 -36.55 19.84 6.31
CA GLY A 69 -37.12 19.31 5.09
C GLY A 69 -38.06 18.12 5.33
N ALA A 70 -37.97 17.11 4.49
CA ALA A 70 -38.88 15.98 4.45
C ALA A 70 -38.29 14.62 4.80
N THR A 71 -36.97 14.45 4.64
CA THR A 71 -36.30 13.16 4.87
C THR A 71 -34.89 13.34 5.43
N SER A 72 -34.35 12.29 6.04
CA SER A 72 -32.97 12.18 6.46
C SER A 72 -32.35 10.85 6.01
N LEU A 73 -31.02 10.72 6.05
CA LEU A 73 -30.33 9.45 5.91
C LEU A 73 -30.41 8.69 7.24
N MET A 74 -30.88 7.45 7.21
CA MET A 74 -30.87 6.53 8.32
C MET A 74 -29.80 5.46 8.10
N ILE A 75 -28.90 5.31 9.06
CA ILE A 75 -27.81 4.34 9.06
C ILE A 75 -28.09 3.29 10.14
N THR A 76 -28.26 2.04 9.76
CA THR A 76 -28.47 0.92 10.68
C THR A 76 -27.14 0.23 10.99
N VAL A 77 -26.59 0.46 12.18
CA VAL A 77 -25.39 -0.22 12.68
C VAL A 77 -25.81 -1.61 13.19
N PRO A 78 -25.26 -2.71 12.65
CA PRO A 78 -25.62 -4.05 13.06
C PRO A 78 -25.08 -4.39 14.47
N PRO A 79 -25.73 -5.29 15.24
CA PRO A 79 -25.12 -5.85 16.43
C PRO A 79 -24.03 -6.87 16.08
N VAL A 80 -23.21 -7.24 17.06
CA VAL A 80 -22.23 -8.32 16.89
C VAL A 80 -22.92 -9.63 16.51
N GLY A 81 -22.42 -10.28 15.46
CA GLY A 81 -22.95 -11.55 14.95
C GLY A 81 -24.10 -11.41 13.95
N ASP A 82 -24.43 -10.20 13.50
CA ASP A 82 -25.39 -10.00 12.44
C ASP A 82 -24.84 -10.61 11.12
N PRO A 83 -25.58 -11.55 10.47
CA PRO A 83 -25.11 -12.20 9.25
C PRO A 83 -25.07 -11.26 8.03
N SER A 84 -25.71 -10.09 8.08
CA SER A 84 -25.75 -9.13 6.97
C SER A 84 -24.55 -8.19 6.91
N GLY A 85 -23.67 -8.22 7.93
CA GLY A 85 -22.44 -7.42 7.99
C GLY A 85 -21.98 -7.20 9.42
N THR A 86 -20.70 -6.91 9.60
CA THR A 86 -20.09 -6.74 10.93
C THR A 86 -20.13 -5.29 11.44
N TYR A 87 -20.40 -4.33 10.56
CA TYR A 87 -20.46 -2.89 10.84
C TYR A 87 -21.29 -2.18 9.75
N ALA A 88 -21.56 -0.90 9.91
CA ALA A 88 -22.13 -0.04 8.90
C ALA A 88 -21.08 0.93 8.36
N GLY A 89 -20.79 0.92 7.09
CA GLY A 89 -19.81 1.83 6.49
C GLY A 89 -19.83 1.82 4.99
N GLY A 90 -19.45 2.94 4.40
CA GLY A 90 -19.39 3.12 2.97
C GLY A 90 -19.06 4.55 2.57
N ALA A 91 -18.93 4.78 1.30
CA ALA A 91 -18.64 6.06 0.70
C ALA A 91 -19.79 6.55 -0.18
N PHE A 92 -20.12 7.84 -0.08
CA PHE A 92 -20.94 8.57 -1.02
C PHE A 92 -20.02 9.15 -2.08
N THR A 93 -20.16 8.69 -3.31
CA THR A 93 -19.23 8.98 -4.39
C THR A 93 -19.91 9.67 -5.55
N HIS A 94 -19.14 10.39 -6.36
CA HIS A 94 -19.58 10.97 -7.62
C HIS A 94 -18.70 10.48 -8.77
N GLY A 95 -19.28 9.84 -9.78
CA GLY A 95 -18.54 9.13 -10.82
C GLY A 95 -17.59 10.00 -11.65
N ARG A 96 -17.85 11.31 -11.79
CA ARG A 96 -17.02 12.27 -12.55
C ARG A 96 -16.21 13.21 -11.68
N GLY A 97 -16.34 13.10 -10.35
CA GLY A 97 -15.75 14.06 -9.42
C GLY A 97 -16.51 15.42 -9.36
N ARG A 98 -16.24 16.17 -8.30
CA ARG A 98 -16.75 17.53 -8.08
C ARG A 98 -15.60 18.49 -7.77
N ASP A 99 -15.72 19.73 -8.19
CA ASP A 99 -14.84 20.80 -7.75
C ASP A 99 -15.34 21.33 -6.40
N LEU A 100 -14.67 20.97 -5.33
CA LEU A 100 -14.97 21.37 -3.96
C LEU A 100 -14.08 22.52 -3.49
N SER A 101 -13.20 23.05 -4.35
CA SER A 101 -12.19 24.05 -3.98
C SER A 101 -12.76 25.40 -3.54
N GLN A 102 -14.03 25.65 -3.78
CA GLN A 102 -14.73 26.87 -3.36
C GLN A 102 -15.32 26.80 -1.93
N TYR A 103 -15.34 25.61 -1.30
CA TYR A 103 -15.85 25.40 0.04
C TYR A 103 -14.71 25.28 1.05
N ASN A 104 -14.97 25.57 2.32
CA ASN A 104 -14.00 25.42 3.40
C ASN A 104 -14.37 24.34 4.43
N ALA A 105 -15.55 23.74 4.31
CA ALA A 105 -16.01 22.67 5.19
C ALA A 105 -17.04 21.77 4.51
N ILE A 106 -17.21 20.55 5.04
CA ILE A 106 -18.43 19.78 4.95
C ILE A 106 -19.18 19.90 6.28
N THR A 107 -20.49 20.07 6.23
CA THR A 107 -21.36 20.15 7.42
C THR A 107 -22.48 19.13 7.30
N PHE A 108 -22.94 18.65 8.44
CA PHE A 108 -24.14 17.81 8.52
C PHE A 108 -24.75 17.87 9.92
N TRP A 109 -26.05 17.62 10.02
CA TRP A 109 -26.70 17.35 11.29
C TRP A 109 -26.68 15.85 11.56
N ALA A 110 -26.44 15.48 12.82
CA ALA A 110 -26.40 14.09 13.22
C ALA A 110 -27.06 13.87 14.57
N LYS A 111 -27.71 12.71 14.74
CA LYS A 111 -28.13 12.15 16.02
C LYS A 111 -28.08 10.62 15.97
N ALA A 112 -28.18 9.97 17.13
CA ALA A 112 -28.24 8.53 17.22
C ALA A 112 -29.40 8.07 18.11
N SER A 113 -29.81 6.80 17.98
CA SER A 113 -30.87 6.18 18.78
C SER A 113 -30.51 6.05 20.28
N ARG A 114 -29.23 6.11 20.59
CA ARG A 114 -28.61 6.17 21.92
C ARG A 114 -27.31 6.97 21.85
N PRO A 115 -26.77 7.47 22.96
CA PRO A 115 -25.43 8.03 22.95
C PRO A 115 -24.42 7.00 22.43
N LEU A 116 -23.56 7.37 21.51
CA LEU A 116 -22.51 6.54 20.94
C LEU A 116 -21.32 7.40 20.46
N THR A 117 -20.22 6.74 20.15
CA THR A 117 -19.03 7.38 19.59
C THR A 117 -18.85 6.94 18.16
N LEU A 118 -19.20 7.81 17.19
CA LEU A 118 -19.00 7.52 15.76
C LEU A 118 -17.52 7.25 15.48
N ASN A 119 -17.18 6.04 15.05
CA ASN A 119 -15.81 5.60 14.92
C ASN A 119 -15.04 6.46 13.93
N VAL A 120 -15.56 6.68 12.72
CA VAL A 120 -14.93 7.52 11.71
C VAL A 120 -15.92 8.08 10.71
N PHE A 121 -15.66 9.31 10.26
CA PHE A 121 -16.25 9.88 9.06
C PHE A 121 -15.24 10.83 8.40
N GLY A 122 -15.43 11.10 7.12
CA GLY A 122 -14.51 11.96 6.37
C GLY A 122 -14.91 12.18 4.93
N ILE A 123 -13.96 12.67 4.17
CA ILE A 123 -14.05 13.00 2.74
C ILE A 123 -12.87 12.38 1.99
N GLY A 124 -12.96 12.32 0.66
CA GLY A 124 -11.83 11.93 -0.20
C GLY A 124 -11.67 10.42 -0.38
N ASN A 125 -12.45 9.57 0.30
CA ASN A 125 -12.45 8.13 0.06
C ASN A 125 -13.55 7.78 -0.95
N ASP A 126 -13.15 7.35 -2.14
CA ASP A 126 -14.05 6.96 -3.24
C ASP A 126 -14.20 5.43 -3.39
N ASN A 127 -13.77 4.65 -2.40
CA ASN A 127 -13.84 3.18 -2.35
C ASN A 127 -13.09 2.45 -3.50
N THR A 128 -12.15 3.12 -4.17
CA THR A 128 -11.38 2.50 -5.27
C THR A 128 -9.99 2.02 -4.84
N GLY A 129 -9.52 2.40 -3.64
CA GLY A 129 -8.14 2.20 -3.19
C GLY A 129 -7.15 3.16 -3.84
N THR A 130 -7.61 4.11 -4.67
CA THR A 130 -6.76 5.10 -5.37
C THR A 130 -7.05 6.54 -4.97
N SER A 131 -7.81 6.74 -3.88
CA SER A 131 -8.10 8.05 -3.30
C SER A 131 -6.82 8.82 -2.98
N LYS A 132 -6.80 10.11 -3.29
CA LYS A 132 -5.59 10.95 -3.17
C LYS A 132 -5.62 11.87 -1.95
N TYR A 133 -6.80 12.33 -1.55
CA TYR A 133 -6.94 13.40 -0.55
C TYR A 133 -7.96 13.03 0.52
N THR A 134 -7.80 11.85 1.12
CA THR A 134 -8.66 11.45 2.25
C THR A 134 -8.30 12.25 3.49
N ALA A 135 -9.33 12.83 4.10
CA ALA A 135 -9.28 13.51 5.40
C ALA A 135 -10.41 12.96 6.26
N GLN A 136 -10.13 12.67 7.54
CA GLN A 136 -11.11 12.06 8.42
C GLN A 136 -11.04 12.53 9.85
N ARG A 137 -12.16 12.42 10.54
CA ARG A 137 -12.28 12.57 11.99
C ARG A 137 -12.74 11.27 12.60
N SER A 138 -12.19 10.96 13.77
CA SER A 138 -12.50 9.75 14.51
C SER A 138 -13.09 10.07 15.88
N ASN A 139 -13.82 9.12 16.46
CA ASN A 139 -14.31 9.17 17.84
C ASN A 139 -15.20 10.38 18.14
N VAL A 140 -16.16 10.70 17.27
CA VAL A 140 -17.06 11.82 17.44
C VAL A 140 -18.32 11.42 18.18
N ILE A 141 -18.59 12.06 19.34
CA ILE A 141 -19.72 11.73 20.19
C ILE A 141 -21.03 12.21 19.54
N LEU A 142 -21.95 11.29 19.34
CA LEU A 142 -23.33 11.52 18.94
C LEU A 142 -24.27 11.28 20.13
N ASN A 143 -25.30 12.12 20.23
CA ASN A 143 -26.35 12.02 21.24
C ASN A 143 -27.71 11.72 20.56
N THR A 144 -28.75 11.61 21.36
CA THR A 144 -30.12 11.38 20.90
C THR A 144 -30.81 12.64 20.35
N THR A 145 -30.16 13.78 20.45
CA THR A 145 -30.63 15.07 19.91
C THR A 145 -29.78 15.49 18.73
N TRP A 146 -30.38 16.15 17.76
CA TRP A 146 -29.68 16.69 16.61
C TRP A 146 -28.58 17.67 17.03
N LYS A 147 -27.41 17.51 16.44
CA LYS A 147 -26.26 18.41 16.59
C LYS A 147 -25.61 18.61 15.25
N GLN A 148 -25.28 19.85 14.90
CA GLN A 148 -24.48 20.11 13.70
C GLN A 148 -23.03 19.71 13.94
N ILE A 149 -22.48 19.03 12.96
CA ILE A 149 -21.07 18.68 12.88
C ILE A 149 -20.46 19.46 11.71
N VAL A 150 -19.32 20.08 11.96
CA VAL A 150 -18.54 20.78 10.95
C VAL A 150 -17.19 20.10 10.86
N MET A 151 -16.77 19.73 9.65
CA MET A 151 -15.43 19.24 9.37
C MET A 151 -14.75 20.16 8.36
N PRO A 152 -13.74 20.93 8.76
CA PRO A 152 -12.96 21.77 7.84
C PRO A 152 -12.31 20.95 6.72
N LEU A 153 -12.26 21.52 5.52
CA LEU A 153 -11.48 21.00 4.41
C LEU A 153 -10.02 21.44 4.58
N PRO A 154 -9.04 20.51 4.63
CA PRO A 154 -7.64 20.86 4.97
C PRO A 154 -6.95 21.76 3.95
N LEU A 155 -7.13 21.46 2.66
CA LEU A 155 -6.60 22.20 1.50
C LEU A 155 -7.63 22.15 0.37
N PRO A 156 -8.64 23.02 0.37
CA PRO A 156 -9.70 22.98 -0.64
C PRO A 156 -9.20 23.09 -2.07
N GLU A 157 -8.12 23.82 -2.31
CA GLU A 157 -7.51 23.99 -3.63
C GLU A 157 -7.01 22.69 -4.28
N LYS A 158 -6.81 21.62 -3.51
CA LYS A 158 -6.48 20.29 -4.02
C LYS A 158 -7.70 19.45 -4.42
N MET A 159 -8.90 19.85 -4.00
CA MET A 159 -10.14 19.10 -4.17
C MET A 159 -10.93 19.53 -5.41
N ARG A 160 -10.27 19.63 -6.57
CA ARG A 160 -10.89 20.11 -7.84
C ARG A 160 -11.59 19.04 -8.65
N ASP A 161 -11.33 17.78 -8.35
CA ASP A 161 -11.89 16.61 -9.04
C ASP A 161 -12.10 15.48 -8.03
N GLU A 162 -12.83 15.81 -6.93
CA GLU A 162 -13.01 14.88 -5.82
C GLU A 162 -14.21 13.96 -6.05
N ARG A 163 -13.93 12.66 -6.01
CA ARG A 163 -14.95 11.62 -6.22
C ARG A 163 -15.53 11.08 -4.92
N GLY A 164 -14.75 11.07 -3.86
CA GLY A 164 -15.15 10.65 -2.52
C GLY A 164 -15.73 11.80 -1.73
N LEU A 165 -17.04 12.02 -1.79
CA LEU A 165 -17.65 13.21 -1.22
C LEU A 165 -17.83 13.12 0.29
N PHE A 166 -18.23 11.97 0.79
CA PHE A 166 -18.40 11.70 2.21
C PHE A 166 -18.28 10.21 2.45
N PHE A 167 -17.70 9.81 3.56
CA PHE A 167 -17.68 8.42 3.99
C PHE A 167 -17.83 8.31 5.50
N PHE A 168 -18.27 7.15 5.96
CA PHE A 168 -18.32 6.83 7.38
C PHE A 168 -18.08 5.34 7.61
N ALA A 169 -17.71 5.00 8.84
CA ALA A 169 -17.76 3.62 9.33
C ALA A 169 -18.10 3.63 10.82
N GLU A 170 -19.01 2.75 11.23
CA GLU A 170 -19.45 2.58 12.62
C GLU A 170 -19.67 1.11 12.93
N GLY A 171 -18.98 0.62 13.97
CA GLY A 171 -19.16 -0.71 14.50
C GLY A 171 -20.13 -0.78 15.68
N PRO A 172 -20.52 -2.00 16.09
CA PRO A 172 -21.35 -2.18 17.28
C PRO A 172 -20.60 -1.81 18.55
N GLU A 173 -21.12 -0.88 19.34
CA GLU A 173 -20.58 -0.57 20.67
C GLU A 173 -21.10 -1.54 21.74
N ALA A 174 -20.22 -2.09 22.57
CA ALA A 174 -20.54 -3.10 23.57
C ALA A 174 -21.39 -4.27 23.03
N GLY A 175 -21.17 -4.64 21.77
CA GLY A 175 -21.89 -5.71 21.09
C GLY A 175 -23.28 -5.33 20.57
N GLN A 176 -23.74 -4.11 20.83
CA GLN A 176 -25.09 -3.65 20.45
C GLN A 176 -25.05 -2.79 19.19
N GLY A 177 -26.03 -3.01 18.32
CA GLY A 177 -26.31 -2.13 17.19
C GLY A 177 -26.90 -0.79 17.63
N ALA A 178 -27.02 0.13 16.67
CA ALA A 178 -27.65 1.44 16.85
C ALA A 178 -28.21 1.94 15.53
N THR A 179 -28.99 3.01 15.58
CA THR A 179 -29.38 3.78 14.40
C THR A 179 -28.78 5.18 14.51
N ILE A 180 -28.16 5.64 13.43
CA ILE A 180 -27.65 7.00 13.26
C ILE A 180 -28.49 7.68 12.18
N TRP A 181 -28.86 8.93 12.39
CA TRP A 181 -29.48 9.75 11.37
C TRP A 181 -28.55 10.91 11.01
N LEU A 182 -28.37 11.12 9.72
CA LEU A 182 -27.68 12.28 9.15
C LEU A 182 -28.64 13.10 8.31
N ASP A 183 -28.48 14.42 8.35
CA ASP A 183 -29.32 15.33 7.58
C ASP A 183 -28.50 16.52 7.09
N ASN A 184 -28.88 17.14 5.97
CA ASN A 184 -28.20 18.29 5.35
C ASN A 184 -26.67 18.06 5.25
N VAL A 185 -26.25 16.94 4.63
CA VAL A 185 -24.84 16.64 4.38
C VAL A 185 -24.37 17.44 3.18
N VAL A 186 -23.76 18.60 3.44
CA VAL A 186 -23.45 19.59 2.39
C VAL A 186 -22.07 20.20 2.56
N PHE A 187 -21.41 20.52 1.44
CA PHE A 187 -20.23 21.39 1.44
C PHE A 187 -20.64 22.84 1.59
N ALA A 188 -19.93 23.60 2.43
CA ALA A 188 -20.33 24.95 2.78
C ALA A 188 -19.11 25.85 3.05
N ASN A 189 -19.36 27.16 3.07
CA ASN A 189 -18.42 28.14 3.61
C ASN A 189 -18.87 28.54 5.03
N VAL A 190 -18.17 27.97 6.01
CA VAL A 190 -18.46 28.15 7.44
C VAL A 190 -17.51 29.19 8.01
N PRO A 191 -18.03 30.24 8.69
CA PRO A 191 -17.21 31.15 9.45
C PRO A 191 -16.61 30.44 10.69
N GLY A 192 -15.66 31.09 11.37
CA GLY A 192 -15.10 30.59 12.63
C GLY A 192 -14.04 29.49 12.47
N ILE A 193 -13.73 29.04 11.26
CA ILE A 193 -12.61 28.12 11.00
C ILE A 193 -11.30 28.92 11.05
N SER A 194 -10.41 28.52 11.95
CA SER A 194 -9.19 29.28 12.24
C SER A 194 -8.07 28.41 12.82
N ASN A 195 -6.88 29.00 12.94
CA ASN A 195 -5.72 28.45 13.65
C ASN A 195 -5.31 27.04 13.20
N PRO A 196 -5.06 26.81 11.89
CA PRO A 196 -4.60 25.51 11.39
C PRO A 196 -3.16 25.23 11.86
N ARG A 197 -2.96 24.09 12.49
CA ARG A 197 -1.68 23.57 13.03
C ARG A 197 -1.45 22.19 12.53
N PRO A 198 -0.86 22.03 11.33
CA PRO A 198 -0.49 20.73 10.81
C PRO A 198 0.69 20.16 11.60
N PHE A 199 0.74 18.83 11.68
CA PHE A 199 1.90 18.13 12.24
C PHE A 199 2.10 16.76 11.62
N ILE A 200 3.32 16.26 11.75
CA ILE A 200 3.70 14.87 11.51
C ILE A 200 4.25 14.29 12.80
N GLN A 201 4.16 12.99 12.99
CA GLN A 201 4.70 12.35 14.17
C GLN A 201 6.23 12.36 14.14
N ASP A 202 6.86 12.74 15.26
CA ASP A 202 8.30 12.52 15.44
C ASP A 202 8.59 11.02 15.40
N ALA A 203 9.47 10.61 14.50
CA ALA A 203 9.82 9.21 14.33
C ALA A 203 11.24 9.05 13.76
N GLU A 204 11.81 7.86 13.98
CA GLU A 204 13.06 7.43 13.37
C GLU A 204 12.78 6.15 12.57
N LEU A 205 13.15 6.10 11.30
CA LEU A 205 12.94 4.96 10.43
C LEU A 205 14.24 4.56 9.73
N THR A 206 14.37 3.27 9.46
CA THR A 206 15.49 2.67 8.73
C THR A 206 14.99 2.04 7.42
N PRO A 207 14.47 2.84 6.47
CA PRO A 207 13.97 2.33 5.21
C PRO A 207 15.10 1.85 4.31
N ASP A 208 14.77 1.05 3.31
CA ASP A 208 15.75 0.64 2.32
C ASP A 208 15.95 1.71 1.24
N VAL A 209 17.16 1.80 0.70
CA VAL A 209 17.43 2.64 -0.47
C VAL A 209 16.54 2.23 -1.64
N GLY A 210 15.93 3.20 -2.31
CA GLY A 210 14.98 3.00 -3.42
C GLY A 210 13.52 2.89 -2.98
N SER A 211 13.21 2.85 -1.68
CA SER A 211 11.84 2.77 -1.18
C SER A 211 11.18 4.15 -1.02
N TYR A 212 9.84 4.17 -1.13
CA TYR A 212 9.03 5.29 -0.66
C TYR A 212 8.69 5.11 0.81
N VAL A 213 8.74 6.20 1.56
CA VAL A 213 8.48 6.21 3.00
C VAL A 213 7.02 6.62 3.26
N SER A 214 6.32 5.83 4.06
CA SER A 214 5.06 6.26 4.68
C SER A 214 5.39 7.13 5.88
N VAL A 215 5.01 8.42 5.81
CA VAL A 215 5.24 9.38 6.89
C VAL A 215 4.16 9.20 7.96
N PRO A 216 4.52 8.84 9.20
CA PRO A 216 3.52 8.56 10.23
C PRO A 216 2.87 9.84 10.76
N GLY A 217 1.59 9.72 11.18
CA GLY A 217 0.88 10.74 11.92
C GLY A 217 0.73 12.07 11.19
N THR A 218 0.43 12.04 9.89
CA THR A 218 0.09 13.24 9.12
C THR A 218 -1.29 13.74 9.52
N GLN A 219 -1.35 14.84 10.26
CA GLN A 219 -2.57 15.33 10.91
C GLN A 219 -2.65 16.87 10.88
N LEU A 220 -3.86 17.36 11.14
CA LEU A 220 -4.16 18.79 11.27
C LEU A 220 -5.02 19.01 12.52
N VAL A 221 -4.57 19.89 13.42
CA VAL A 221 -5.45 20.50 14.42
C VAL A 221 -5.91 21.83 13.88
N ILE A 222 -7.24 22.06 13.90
CA ILE A 222 -7.87 23.28 13.40
C ILE A 222 -9.06 23.63 14.28
N ALA A 223 -9.25 24.91 14.58
CA ALA A 223 -10.36 25.36 15.41
C ALA A 223 -11.60 25.65 14.58
N VAL A 224 -12.77 25.23 15.08
CA VAL A 224 -14.09 25.66 14.62
C VAL A 224 -14.79 26.30 15.81
N ASP A 225 -15.13 27.59 15.71
CA ASP A 225 -15.69 28.36 16.81
C ASP A 225 -14.86 28.21 18.11
N GLU A 226 -13.54 28.41 17.97
CA GLU A 226 -12.53 28.27 19.04
C GLU A 226 -12.36 26.88 19.63
N VAL A 227 -13.06 25.86 19.13
CA VAL A 227 -12.92 24.46 19.57
C VAL A 227 -12.01 23.70 18.61
N ASP A 228 -10.90 23.21 19.14
CA ASP A 228 -9.95 22.41 18.38
C ASP A 228 -10.53 21.09 17.92
N GLN A 229 -10.29 20.77 16.65
CA GLN A 229 -10.62 19.50 16.03
C GLN A 229 -9.36 18.87 15.45
N LEU A 230 -9.19 17.59 15.68
CA LEU A 230 -8.13 16.77 15.08
C LEU A 230 -8.67 16.13 13.80
N ILE A 231 -7.93 16.25 12.72
CA ILE A 231 -8.22 15.66 11.41
C ILE A 231 -7.01 14.82 10.99
N ASP A 232 -7.21 13.53 10.75
CA ASP A 232 -6.20 12.66 10.14
C ASP A 232 -6.18 12.89 8.64
N LEU A 233 -5.00 13.04 8.06
CA LEU A 233 -4.80 13.38 6.66
C LEU A 233 -3.96 12.34 5.95
N MET A 234 -4.28 12.05 4.69
CA MET A 234 -3.32 11.36 3.82
C MET A 234 -2.07 12.24 3.62
N GLN A 235 -0.92 11.59 3.52
CA GLN A 235 0.35 12.32 3.31
C GLN A 235 0.38 13.13 2.01
N SER A 236 -0.46 12.83 1.03
CA SER A 236 -0.63 13.60 -0.22
C SER A 236 -1.07 15.04 -0.03
N TYR A 237 -1.63 15.38 1.13
CA TYR A 237 -1.90 16.77 1.49
C TYR A 237 -0.62 17.58 1.75
N PHE A 238 0.46 16.93 2.18
CA PHE A 238 1.69 17.57 2.62
C PHE A 238 2.72 17.68 1.50
N THR A 239 3.55 18.70 1.60
CA THR A 239 4.81 18.79 0.85
C THR A 239 5.96 18.55 1.83
N PHE A 240 6.79 17.56 1.51
CA PHE A 240 7.93 17.15 2.33
C PHE A 240 9.22 17.78 1.81
N THR A 241 10.13 18.09 2.74
CA THR A 241 11.47 18.60 2.44
C THR A 241 12.49 17.79 3.22
N SER A 242 13.55 17.37 2.56
CA SER A 242 14.67 16.65 3.14
C SER A 242 15.81 17.61 3.50
N SER A 243 16.54 17.32 4.57
CA SER A 243 17.80 17.99 4.91
C SER A 243 18.99 17.50 4.06
N ALA A 244 18.85 16.36 3.36
CA ALA A 244 19.91 15.72 2.57
C ALA A 244 19.32 14.96 1.38
N ASP A 245 19.22 15.62 0.22
CA ASP A 245 18.62 15.03 -1.00
C ASP A 245 19.42 13.84 -1.55
N THR A 246 20.68 13.69 -1.17
CA THR A 246 21.49 12.50 -1.47
C THR A 246 21.08 11.26 -0.67
N VAL A 247 20.34 11.45 0.42
CA VAL A 247 19.84 10.38 1.31
C VAL A 247 18.36 10.12 1.06
N ALA A 248 17.56 11.19 1.00
CA ALA A 248 16.14 11.11 0.69
C ALA A 248 15.68 12.39 -0.01
N VAL A 249 14.77 12.26 -0.96
CA VAL A 249 14.14 13.39 -1.67
C VAL A 249 12.69 13.51 -1.22
N GLY A 250 12.35 14.67 -0.68
CA GLY A 250 10.98 15.06 -0.33
C GLY A 250 10.26 15.64 -1.55
N GLY A 251 8.95 15.46 -1.61
CA GLY A 251 8.08 15.97 -2.66
C GLY A 251 6.65 16.16 -2.19
N GLU A 252 5.75 16.40 -3.12
CA GLU A 252 4.32 16.48 -2.86
C GLU A 252 3.77 15.08 -2.55
N GLY A 253 3.37 14.86 -1.30
CA GLY A 253 2.83 13.60 -0.81
C GLY A 253 3.83 12.43 -0.81
N THR A 254 5.13 12.66 -1.05
CA THR A 254 6.10 11.56 -1.21
C THR A 254 7.42 11.86 -0.53
N VAL A 255 8.08 10.81 -0.04
CA VAL A 255 9.48 10.82 0.39
C VAL A 255 10.13 9.58 -0.21
N LEU A 256 11.10 9.79 -1.10
CA LEU A 256 11.85 8.71 -1.77
C LEU A 256 13.25 8.62 -1.16
N VAL A 257 13.66 7.44 -0.75
CA VAL A 257 15.03 7.19 -0.25
C VAL A 257 15.97 6.98 -1.43
N THR A 258 17.02 7.79 -1.51
CA THR A 258 17.94 7.82 -2.66
C THR A 258 19.34 7.30 -2.35
N GLY A 259 19.75 7.25 -1.08
CA GLY A 259 21.08 6.81 -0.69
C GLY A 259 21.26 6.61 0.81
N LEU A 260 22.48 6.28 1.18
CA LEU A 260 22.87 6.06 2.59
C LEU A 260 23.20 7.37 3.29
N GLY A 261 23.07 7.36 4.62
CA GLY A 261 23.36 8.50 5.49
C GLY A 261 22.17 8.79 6.40
N THR A 262 22.08 10.01 6.91
CA THR A 262 20.96 10.45 7.72
C THR A 262 20.29 11.67 7.08
N ALA A 263 18.98 11.67 6.98
CA ALA A 263 18.19 12.80 6.54
C ALA A 263 17.06 13.09 7.53
N THR A 264 16.80 14.37 7.77
CA THR A 264 15.63 14.83 8.51
C THR A 264 14.58 15.32 7.52
N ILE A 265 13.39 14.77 7.60
CA ILE A 265 12.24 15.18 6.80
C ILE A 265 11.36 16.10 7.60
N THR A 266 11.02 17.24 7.01
CA THR A 266 10.04 18.21 7.51
C THR A 266 8.88 18.31 6.53
N ALA A 267 7.74 18.85 6.97
CA ALA A 267 6.54 18.91 6.17
C ALA A 267 5.88 20.31 6.20
N LYS A 268 5.05 20.58 5.17
CA LYS A 268 4.16 21.74 5.11
C LYS A 268 2.79 21.28 4.61
N LEU A 269 1.74 21.90 5.15
CA LEU A 269 0.38 21.80 4.62
C LEU A 269 0.08 23.12 3.88
N GLY A 270 0.07 23.09 2.56
CA GLY A 270 0.07 24.31 1.75
C GLY A 270 1.29 25.19 2.08
N THR A 271 1.06 26.38 2.63
CA THR A 271 2.13 27.29 3.05
C THR A 271 2.49 27.19 4.54
N ILE A 272 1.74 26.43 5.33
CA ILE A 272 1.87 26.35 6.79
C ILE A 272 2.88 25.25 7.15
N PRO A 273 4.00 25.57 7.83
CA PRO A 273 4.93 24.54 8.31
C PRO A 273 4.22 23.59 9.30
N ALA A 274 4.44 22.31 9.14
CA ALA A 274 4.02 21.31 10.11
C ALA A 274 5.05 21.21 11.24
N SER A 275 4.58 20.96 12.45
CA SER A 275 5.45 20.54 13.56
C SER A 275 5.82 19.06 13.43
N GLY A 276 6.83 18.63 14.18
CA GLY A 276 7.38 17.26 14.12
C GLY A 276 8.36 17.05 12.98
N THR A 277 9.13 15.99 13.09
CA THR A 277 10.18 15.60 12.14
C THR A 277 10.29 14.09 12.01
N LEU A 278 10.67 13.63 10.84
CA LEU A 278 10.99 12.23 10.60
C LEU A 278 12.48 12.11 10.28
N THR A 279 13.23 11.36 11.09
CA THR A 279 14.63 11.04 10.84
C THR A 279 14.73 9.73 10.07
N LEU A 280 15.42 9.74 8.94
CA LEU A 280 15.70 8.56 8.12
C LEU A 280 17.17 8.19 8.20
N THR A 281 17.42 6.92 8.49
CA THR A 281 18.75 6.30 8.42
C THR A 281 18.66 5.04 7.58
N PRO A 282 18.72 5.16 6.22
CA PRO A 282 18.46 4.08 5.32
C PRO A 282 19.40 2.88 5.46
N ASN A 283 18.84 1.69 5.30
CA ASN A 283 19.62 0.47 5.21
C ASN A 283 20.31 0.37 3.83
N PRO A 284 21.51 -0.17 3.77
CA PRO A 284 22.15 -0.50 2.51
C PRO A 284 21.30 -1.50 1.71
N ALA A 285 21.39 -1.42 0.38
CA ALA A 285 20.84 -2.40 -0.55
C ALA A 285 21.96 -2.94 -1.45
N PRO A 286 21.82 -4.13 -2.07
CA PRO A 286 22.83 -4.67 -2.96
C PRO A 286 23.04 -3.72 -4.17
N GLN A 287 24.32 -3.41 -4.45
CA GLN A 287 24.71 -2.50 -5.55
C GLN A 287 25.01 -3.24 -6.86
N ALA A 288 24.93 -4.57 -6.85
CA ALA A 288 25.05 -5.45 -8.01
C ALA A 288 24.10 -6.63 -7.84
N GLY A 289 23.65 -7.22 -8.94
CA GLY A 289 22.90 -8.47 -8.93
C GLY A 289 23.70 -9.61 -8.29
N ALA A 290 23.02 -10.70 -7.96
CA ALA A 290 23.66 -11.92 -7.50
C ALA A 290 24.60 -12.47 -8.57
N PRO A 291 25.64 -13.24 -8.19
CA PRO A 291 26.53 -13.89 -9.16
C PRO A 291 25.77 -14.79 -10.12
N ALA A 292 26.09 -14.72 -11.40
CA ALA A 292 25.44 -15.59 -12.38
C ALA A 292 25.82 -17.06 -12.13
N PRO A 293 24.85 -17.99 -12.05
CA PRO A 293 25.13 -19.40 -11.86
C PRO A 293 25.82 -20.01 -13.08
N SER A 294 26.66 -21.03 -12.85
CA SER A 294 27.49 -21.66 -13.89
C SER A 294 27.17 -23.12 -14.17
N HIS A 295 26.21 -23.74 -13.46
CA HIS A 295 25.86 -25.15 -13.66
C HIS A 295 25.14 -25.36 -14.99
N PRO A 296 25.39 -26.48 -15.70
CA PRO A 296 24.62 -26.82 -16.91
C PRO A 296 23.13 -26.94 -16.61
N ALA A 297 22.27 -26.36 -17.41
CA ALA A 297 20.83 -26.36 -17.18
C ALA A 297 20.22 -27.77 -17.07
N ALA A 298 20.84 -28.79 -17.71
CA ALA A 298 20.42 -30.19 -17.60
C ALA A 298 20.65 -30.83 -16.22
N ASP A 299 21.47 -30.19 -15.39
CA ASP A 299 21.82 -30.66 -14.05
C ASP A 299 21.14 -29.82 -12.94
N VAL A 300 20.17 -28.95 -13.31
CA VAL A 300 19.53 -27.99 -12.41
C VAL A 300 18.01 -28.19 -12.37
N ILE A 301 17.42 -28.08 -11.18
CA ILE A 301 16.00 -27.85 -10.94
C ILE A 301 15.89 -26.48 -10.28
N SER A 302 15.46 -25.46 -11.04
CA SER A 302 15.43 -24.07 -10.58
C SER A 302 14.04 -23.69 -10.07
N LEU A 303 13.97 -23.11 -8.85
CA LEU A 303 12.77 -22.45 -8.36
C LEU A 303 12.74 -20.98 -8.79
N PHE A 304 13.89 -20.29 -8.69
CA PHE A 304 14.01 -18.88 -9.06
C PHE A 304 15.43 -18.57 -9.55
N SER A 305 15.58 -18.20 -10.79
CA SER A 305 16.79 -17.66 -11.40
C SER A 305 16.43 -17.11 -12.78
N ASP A 306 17.09 -16.07 -13.22
CA ASP A 306 17.00 -15.57 -14.59
C ASP A 306 17.88 -16.36 -15.58
N SER A 307 18.79 -17.20 -15.06
CA SER A 307 19.70 -18.04 -15.85
C SER A 307 19.10 -19.40 -16.24
N TYR A 308 17.99 -19.81 -15.64
CA TYR A 308 17.39 -21.12 -15.85
C TYR A 308 15.88 -21.03 -16.11
N THR A 309 15.31 -22.11 -16.64
CA THR A 309 13.86 -22.29 -16.67
C THR A 309 13.37 -22.71 -15.29
N ASN A 310 12.58 -21.87 -14.66
CA ASN A 310 12.06 -22.12 -13.32
C ASN A 310 10.88 -23.11 -13.36
N VAL A 311 10.82 -24.00 -12.34
CA VAL A 311 9.61 -24.80 -12.05
C VAL A 311 8.56 -23.91 -11.40
N ALA A 312 7.30 -24.38 -11.37
CA ALA A 312 6.23 -23.64 -10.72
C ALA A 312 6.40 -23.65 -9.19
N VAL A 313 6.14 -22.51 -8.57
CA VAL A 313 6.07 -22.29 -7.12
C VAL A 313 4.68 -21.76 -6.81
N ASP A 314 3.98 -22.36 -5.83
CA ASP A 314 2.60 -21.99 -5.50
C ASP A 314 2.54 -20.61 -4.83
N THR A 315 3.44 -20.38 -3.89
CA THR A 315 3.59 -19.08 -3.22
C THR A 315 5.03 -18.84 -2.78
N TRP A 316 5.45 -17.57 -2.84
CA TRP A 316 6.73 -17.10 -2.35
C TRP A 316 6.64 -16.51 -0.93
N SER A 317 5.43 -16.37 -0.39
CA SER A 317 5.14 -15.95 0.98
C SER A 317 3.84 -16.63 1.40
N ALA A 318 3.95 -17.62 2.25
CA ALA A 318 2.81 -18.42 2.70
C ALA A 318 1.98 -17.63 3.73
N SER A 319 0.68 -17.89 3.79
CA SER A 319 -0.23 -17.15 4.69
C SER A 319 0.09 -17.30 6.18
N TRP A 320 0.95 -18.25 6.54
CA TRP A 320 1.40 -18.50 7.91
C TRP A 320 2.77 -17.90 8.23
N ASP A 321 3.47 -17.31 7.25
CA ASP A 321 4.79 -16.73 7.46
C ASP A 321 4.73 -15.33 8.12
N VAL A 322 5.90 -14.82 8.52
CA VAL A 322 6.06 -13.48 9.09
C VAL A 322 7.19 -12.80 8.31
N ALA A 323 6.81 -12.29 7.15
CA ALA A 323 7.68 -11.53 6.25
C ALA A 323 6.83 -10.74 5.25
N ASP A 324 7.36 -9.64 4.73
CA ASP A 324 6.81 -8.89 3.60
C ASP A 324 7.63 -9.18 2.36
N LEU A 325 7.00 -9.75 1.33
CA LEU A 325 7.64 -10.08 0.05
C LEU A 325 7.48 -8.94 -0.96
N ALA A 326 8.57 -8.63 -1.66
CA ALA A 326 8.56 -7.79 -2.85
C ALA A 326 9.43 -8.39 -3.96
N ASP A 327 8.93 -8.36 -5.20
CA ASP A 327 9.76 -8.59 -6.38
C ASP A 327 10.52 -7.30 -6.70
N VAL A 328 11.83 -7.39 -6.79
CA VAL A 328 12.72 -6.25 -7.00
C VAL A 328 13.68 -6.50 -8.16
N SER A 329 14.29 -5.43 -8.67
CA SER A 329 15.35 -5.51 -9.66
C SER A 329 16.61 -4.82 -9.10
N VAL A 330 17.68 -5.56 -8.99
CA VAL A 330 18.99 -5.07 -8.55
C VAL A 330 19.88 -4.88 -9.76
N GLN A 331 20.05 -3.65 -10.23
CA GLN A 331 20.82 -3.31 -11.45
C GLN A 331 20.39 -4.11 -12.70
N GLY A 332 19.07 -4.36 -12.82
CA GLY A 332 18.50 -5.11 -13.93
C GLY A 332 18.37 -6.62 -13.69
N ASN A 333 18.96 -7.16 -12.63
CA ASN A 333 18.83 -8.55 -12.21
C ASN A 333 17.62 -8.73 -11.28
N PRO A 334 16.63 -9.59 -11.61
CA PRO A 334 15.49 -9.88 -10.74
C PRO A 334 15.91 -10.55 -9.45
N ALA A 335 15.31 -10.17 -8.32
CA ALA A 335 15.51 -10.79 -7.02
C ALA A 335 14.21 -10.76 -6.21
N LYS A 336 14.10 -11.63 -5.22
CA LYS A 336 13.06 -11.60 -4.20
C LYS A 336 13.61 -10.87 -2.97
N LYS A 337 12.86 -9.90 -2.45
CA LYS A 337 13.21 -9.21 -1.20
C LYS A 337 12.19 -9.57 -0.15
N TYR A 338 12.66 -10.05 0.98
CA TYR A 338 11.86 -10.24 2.19
C TYR A 338 12.24 -9.18 3.22
N SER A 339 11.27 -8.41 3.70
CA SER A 339 11.42 -7.43 4.77
C SER A 339 10.62 -7.88 5.99
N ASN A 340 10.90 -7.30 7.17
CA ASN A 340 10.30 -7.73 8.43
C ASN A 340 10.41 -9.24 8.66
N LEU A 341 11.52 -9.81 8.20
CA LEU A 341 11.72 -11.26 8.16
C LEU A 341 11.94 -11.81 9.57
N LEU A 342 10.99 -12.59 10.04
CA LEU A 342 11.18 -13.57 11.09
C LEU A 342 11.39 -14.96 10.46
N TYR A 343 10.48 -15.36 9.58
CA TYR A 343 10.61 -16.49 8.66
C TYR A 343 9.69 -16.28 7.45
N ALA A 344 10.10 -16.74 6.28
CA ALA A 344 9.32 -16.75 5.05
C ALA A 344 9.13 -18.18 4.56
N GLY A 345 7.88 -18.53 4.26
CA GLY A 345 7.49 -19.83 3.73
C GLY A 345 7.31 -19.78 2.21
N ILE A 346 8.06 -20.61 1.49
CA ILE A 346 7.97 -20.78 0.05
C ILE A 346 7.41 -22.19 -0.21
N GLU A 347 6.26 -22.26 -0.89
CA GLU A 347 5.57 -23.55 -1.09
C GLU A 347 5.49 -23.92 -2.56
N PHE A 348 5.75 -25.21 -2.82
CA PHE A 348 5.66 -25.86 -4.13
C PHE A 348 5.06 -27.25 -3.94
N THR A 349 3.75 -27.31 -3.69
CA THR A 349 3.00 -28.48 -3.23
C THR A 349 2.23 -29.17 -4.36
N GLY A 350 1.57 -30.28 -4.07
CA GLY A 350 0.70 -30.97 -5.02
C GLY A 350 1.42 -31.36 -6.32
N ALA A 351 1.04 -30.74 -7.43
CA ALA A 351 1.64 -30.99 -8.74
C ALA A 351 3.04 -30.35 -8.90
N HIS A 352 3.43 -29.46 -8.00
CA HIS A 352 4.69 -28.72 -8.05
C HIS A 352 5.78 -29.29 -7.13
N VAL A 353 5.48 -30.38 -6.43
CA VAL A 353 6.45 -31.10 -5.58
C VAL A 353 7.72 -31.46 -6.35
N ILE A 354 8.87 -31.19 -5.73
CA ILE A 354 10.18 -31.43 -6.35
C ILE A 354 10.75 -32.76 -5.93
N ASN A 355 11.12 -33.60 -6.91
CA ASN A 355 11.94 -34.78 -6.66
C ASN A 355 13.43 -34.43 -6.84
N ALA A 356 14.12 -34.22 -5.73
CA ALA A 356 15.54 -33.88 -5.67
C ALA A 356 16.42 -35.10 -5.32
N THR A 357 15.95 -36.34 -5.50
CA THR A 357 16.72 -37.57 -5.16
C THR A 357 18.01 -37.72 -5.96
N ALA A 358 18.04 -37.17 -7.20
CA ALA A 358 19.21 -37.20 -8.07
C ALA A 358 20.12 -35.95 -7.90
N MET A 359 19.73 -35.00 -7.07
CA MET A 359 20.48 -33.77 -6.80
C MET A 359 21.44 -33.96 -5.62
N THR A 360 22.54 -33.23 -5.64
CA THR A 360 23.58 -33.32 -4.62
C THR A 360 23.62 -32.08 -3.74
N HIS A 361 23.22 -30.90 -4.27
CA HIS A 361 23.27 -29.61 -3.59
C HIS A 361 21.95 -28.86 -3.71
N PHE A 362 21.71 -28.00 -2.73
CA PHE A 362 20.75 -26.90 -2.76
C PHE A 362 21.52 -25.58 -2.79
N HIS A 363 21.18 -24.69 -3.69
CA HIS A 363 21.80 -23.39 -3.86
C HIS A 363 20.80 -22.25 -3.61
N ILE A 364 21.29 -21.21 -2.93
CA ILE A 364 20.61 -19.92 -2.77
C ILE A 364 21.64 -18.81 -2.61
N ASP A 365 21.50 -17.74 -3.38
CA ASP A 365 22.22 -16.50 -3.13
C ASP A 365 21.43 -15.63 -2.17
N ALA A 366 22.06 -15.11 -1.14
CA ALA A 366 21.42 -14.19 -0.20
C ALA A 366 22.31 -12.98 0.08
N TRP A 367 21.67 -11.81 0.20
CA TRP A 367 22.32 -10.56 0.59
C TRP A 367 21.51 -9.90 1.71
N ALA A 368 22.16 -9.52 2.80
CA ALA A 368 21.56 -8.76 3.88
C ALA A 368 22.47 -7.61 4.32
N ALA A 369 21.87 -6.49 4.72
CA ALA A 369 22.61 -5.32 5.20
C ALA A 369 23.19 -5.54 6.60
N ALA A 370 22.47 -6.29 7.44
CA ALA A 370 22.76 -6.53 8.85
C ALA A 370 22.31 -7.93 9.25
N GLY A 371 22.66 -8.33 10.48
CA GLY A 371 22.32 -9.63 11.03
C GLY A 371 23.57 -10.50 11.25
N THR A 372 23.39 -11.57 11.97
CA THR A 372 24.48 -12.51 12.32
C THR A 372 24.20 -13.93 11.84
N THR A 373 22.93 -14.23 11.51
CA THR A 373 22.46 -15.58 11.19
C THR A 373 21.47 -15.55 10.05
N PHE A 374 21.75 -16.34 9.01
CA PHE A 374 20.79 -16.69 7.96
C PHE A 374 20.49 -18.19 8.05
N LYS A 375 19.23 -18.58 7.81
CA LYS A 375 18.77 -19.94 7.97
C LYS A 375 18.02 -20.42 6.74
N VAL A 376 18.25 -21.70 6.41
CA VAL A 376 17.56 -22.40 5.33
C VAL A 376 17.00 -23.70 5.87
N LYS A 377 15.69 -23.92 5.68
CA LYS A 377 15.02 -25.17 6.02
C LYS A 377 14.37 -25.76 4.78
N LEU A 378 14.60 -27.04 4.54
CA LEU A 378 13.91 -27.83 3.52
C LEU A 378 12.95 -28.81 4.19
N VAL A 379 11.77 -29.00 3.57
CA VAL A 379 10.73 -29.91 4.04
C VAL A 379 10.28 -30.82 2.90
N ASP A 380 10.37 -32.12 3.13
CA ASP A 380 9.81 -33.19 2.29
C ASP A 380 8.53 -33.70 2.94
N PHE A 381 7.38 -33.57 2.24
CA PHE A 381 6.06 -33.96 2.75
C PHE A 381 5.80 -35.47 2.71
N GLY A 382 6.83 -36.28 2.37
CA GLY A 382 6.70 -37.72 2.29
C GLY A 382 5.79 -38.20 1.14
N ALA A 383 5.46 -39.48 1.16
CA ALA A 383 4.71 -40.11 0.07
C ALA A 383 3.22 -39.69 0.05
N ASN A 384 2.67 -39.22 1.17
CA ASN A 384 1.27 -38.78 1.26
C ASN A 384 1.05 -37.36 0.69
N GLY A 385 2.12 -36.59 0.49
CA GLY A 385 2.09 -35.23 -0.08
C GLY A 385 1.44 -34.17 0.80
N VAL A 386 1.26 -34.43 2.10
CA VAL A 386 0.58 -33.52 3.04
C VAL A 386 1.43 -33.34 4.29
N TYR A 387 1.66 -32.10 4.70
CA TYR A 387 2.38 -31.79 5.94
C TYR A 387 1.65 -32.34 7.19
N GLY A 388 2.39 -32.95 8.14
CA GLY A 388 1.84 -33.47 9.40
C GLY A 388 1.50 -34.96 9.39
N GLY A 389 1.83 -35.70 8.31
CA GLY A 389 1.49 -37.11 8.13
C GLY A 389 2.40 -38.15 8.80
N ASN A 390 3.35 -37.78 9.64
CA ASN A 390 4.40 -38.57 10.28
C ASN A 390 5.47 -39.17 9.32
N ASP A 391 5.35 -39.01 8.03
CA ASP A 391 6.33 -39.37 7.02
C ASP A 391 7.15 -38.16 6.53
N ASP A 392 6.81 -36.96 6.97
CA ASP A 392 7.57 -35.72 6.70
C ASP A 392 9.02 -35.82 7.17
N LYS A 393 9.90 -35.23 6.42
CA LYS A 393 11.30 -35.03 6.78
C LYS A 393 11.70 -33.60 6.59
N GLU A 394 12.29 -33.01 7.62
CA GLU A 394 12.69 -31.63 7.57
C GLU A 394 13.99 -31.37 8.31
N GLN A 395 14.71 -30.36 7.87
CA GLN A 395 15.89 -29.86 8.58
C GLN A 395 16.12 -28.41 8.28
N GLU A 396 16.44 -27.64 9.33
CA GLU A 396 16.96 -26.28 9.24
C GLU A 396 18.48 -26.30 9.43
N LEU A 397 19.18 -25.55 8.59
CA LEU A 397 20.59 -25.22 8.74
C LEU A 397 20.75 -23.74 9.02
N SER A 398 21.69 -23.41 9.91
CA SER A 398 22.01 -22.03 10.30
C SER A 398 23.39 -21.66 9.79
N PHE A 399 23.50 -20.49 9.15
CA PHE A 399 24.74 -19.95 8.61
C PHE A 399 25.09 -18.68 9.36
N THR A 400 26.32 -18.62 9.82
CA THR A 400 26.94 -17.50 10.54
C THR A 400 28.29 -17.18 9.91
N SER A 401 28.98 -16.17 10.41
CA SER A 401 30.37 -15.88 9.98
C SER A 401 31.36 -17.03 10.27
N ALA A 402 31.01 -17.98 11.13
CA ALA A 402 31.86 -19.12 11.51
C ALA A 402 31.50 -20.41 10.74
N THR A 403 30.46 -20.43 9.92
CA THR A 403 30.06 -21.61 9.12
C THR A 403 30.78 -21.65 7.78
N ASN A 404 30.61 -22.76 7.06
CA ASN A 404 31.03 -22.89 5.67
C ASN A 404 29.84 -23.41 4.84
N PRO A 405 29.29 -22.61 3.90
CA PRO A 405 29.67 -21.21 3.62
C PRO A 405 29.41 -20.26 4.80
N ALA A 406 30.27 -19.25 4.90
CA ALA A 406 30.13 -18.21 5.92
C ALA A 406 29.08 -17.18 5.48
N PHE A 407 28.12 -16.85 6.35
CA PHE A 407 27.23 -15.71 6.12
C PHE A 407 27.96 -14.39 6.35
N THR A 408 27.86 -13.48 5.39
CA THR A 408 28.43 -12.13 5.46
C THR A 408 27.38 -11.08 5.13
N THR A 409 27.45 -9.93 5.80
CA THR A 409 26.56 -8.79 5.52
C THR A 409 27.18 -7.83 4.52
N GLY A 410 26.35 -7.09 3.77
CA GLY A 410 26.80 -6.09 2.80
C GLY A 410 27.35 -6.67 1.49
N ALA A 411 27.31 -7.99 1.30
CA ALA A 411 27.71 -8.68 0.09
C ALA A 411 26.80 -9.88 -0.18
N TRP A 412 26.68 -10.27 -1.45
CA TRP A 412 26.01 -11.53 -1.81
C TRP A 412 26.85 -12.70 -1.28
N THR A 413 26.17 -13.60 -0.58
CA THR A 413 26.71 -14.88 -0.16
C THR A 413 26.00 -15.99 -0.94
N SER A 414 26.80 -16.78 -1.69
CA SER A 414 26.30 -17.98 -2.37
C SER A 414 26.35 -19.16 -1.40
N PHE A 415 25.19 -19.63 -1.00
CA PHE A 415 25.04 -20.80 -0.17
C PHE A 415 24.88 -22.04 -1.05
N ASP A 416 25.99 -22.68 -1.36
CA ASP A 416 26.01 -23.94 -2.10
C ASP A 416 26.09 -25.09 -1.08
N ILE A 417 24.94 -25.64 -0.73
CA ILE A 417 24.74 -26.50 0.45
C ILE A 417 24.62 -27.96 0.02
N PRO A 418 25.57 -28.84 0.40
CA PRO A 418 25.41 -30.27 0.16
C PRO A 418 24.11 -30.77 0.80
N LEU A 419 23.24 -31.45 0.04
CA LEU A 419 22.01 -32.02 0.57
C LEU A 419 22.26 -33.10 1.65
N SER A 420 23.48 -33.64 1.73
CA SER A 420 23.93 -34.51 2.82
C SER A 420 24.09 -33.75 4.16
N SER A 421 24.22 -32.44 4.16
CA SER A 421 24.27 -31.61 5.37
C SER A 421 22.91 -31.55 6.09
N PHE A 422 21.81 -31.78 5.36
CA PHE A 422 20.48 -31.91 5.94
C PHE A 422 20.25 -33.32 6.46
N THR A 423 20.90 -33.69 7.56
CA THR A 423 20.97 -35.06 8.07
C THR A 423 19.62 -35.70 8.45
N ASN A 424 18.64 -34.85 8.85
CA ASN A 424 17.28 -35.30 9.16
C ASN A 424 16.37 -35.36 7.92
N LEU A 425 16.79 -34.74 6.80
CA LEU A 425 16.09 -34.80 5.53
C LEU A 425 16.43 -36.16 4.81
N THR A 426 15.97 -37.24 5.39
CA THR A 426 16.31 -38.60 4.94
C THR A 426 15.63 -39.00 3.64
N THR A 427 14.57 -38.27 3.23
CA THR A 427 13.92 -38.39 1.94
C THR A 427 13.95 -37.04 1.23
N ARG A 428 13.93 -37.05 -0.12
CA ARG A 428 13.99 -35.85 -0.98
C ARG A 428 13.19 -36.05 -2.26
N GLY A 429 12.27 -36.98 -2.23
CA GLY A 429 11.41 -37.29 -3.38
C GLY A 429 10.18 -36.40 -3.48
N HIS A 430 9.82 -35.73 -2.39
CA HIS A 430 8.61 -34.93 -2.28
C HIS A 430 8.86 -33.61 -1.54
N LEU A 431 9.96 -32.93 -1.92
CA LEU A 431 10.23 -31.59 -1.37
C LEU A 431 9.10 -30.63 -1.75
N ALA A 432 8.49 -30.01 -0.76
CA ALA A 432 7.30 -29.19 -0.91
C ALA A 432 7.41 -27.79 -0.30
N GLN A 433 8.39 -27.56 0.59
CA GLN A 433 8.62 -26.26 1.18
C GLN A 433 10.11 -25.94 1.31
N LEU A 434 10.41 -24.66 1.08
CA LEU A 434 11.63 -23.98 1.50
C LEU A 434 11.24 -22.91 2.51
N ILE A 435 11.90 -22.85 3.66
CA ILE A 435 11.72 -21.79 4.63
C ILE A 435 13.05 -21.08 4.82
N ILE A 436 13.04 -19.76 4.69
CA ILE A 436 14.18 -18.90 5.03
C ILE A 436 13.87 -18.11 6.29
N ALA A 437 14.85 -17.93 7.15
CA ALA A 437 14.72 -17.23 8.42
C ALA A 437 16.05 -16.58 8.82
N GLY A 438 16.07 -15.86 9.93
CA GLY A 438 17.28 -15.28 10.49
C GLY A 438 17.02 -14.04 11.32
N ASP A 439 18.10 -13.40 11.78
CA ASP A 439 18.08 -12.12 12.50
C ASP A 439 18.41 -10.94 11.56
N VAL A 440 18.23 -11.14 10.25
CA VAL A 440 18.68 -10.20 9.21
C VAL A 440 17.72 -9.02 8.96
N GLY A 441 16.50 -9.10 9.48
CA GLY A 441 15.44 -8.08 9.29
C GLY A 441 14.95 -7.95 7.85
N SER A 442 15.86 -7.77 6.90
CA SER A 442 15.59 -7.81 5.45
C SER A 442 16.67 -8.61 4.74
N VAL A 443 16.24 -9.41 3.75
CA VAL A 443 17.15 -10.21 2.90
C VAL A 443 16.69 -10.14 1.45
N TYR A 444 17.65 -10.02 0.54
CA TYR A 444 17.46 -10.22 -0.89
C TYR A 444 17.91 -11.65 -1.20
N VAL A 445 17.14 -12.40 -1.95
CA VAL A 445 17.49 -13.75 -2.40
C VAL A 445 17.33 -13.89 -3.90
N ASP A 446 18.21 -14.69 -4.48
CA ASP A 446 18.25 -14.99 -5.90
C ASP A 446 18.84 -16.39 -6.11
N ASN A 447 18.81 -16.88 -7.35
CA ASN A 447 19.42 -18.12 -7.76
C ASN A 447 19.09 -19.30 -6.84
N ILE A 448 17.79 -19.56 -6.64
CA ILE A 448 17.29 -20.64 -5.79
C ILE A 448 17.09 -21.88 -6.63
N TYR A 449 17.94 -22.90 -6.46
CA TYR A 449 17.87 -24.11 -7.26
C TYR A 449 18.52 -25.33 -6.57
N PHE A 450 18.19 -26.52 -7.07
CA PHE A 450 18.91 -27.76 -6.77
C PHE A 450 19.79 -28.14 -7.96
N HIS A 451 20.98 -28.72 -7.70
CA HIS A 451 21.85 -29.19 -8.76
C HIS A 451 22.60 -30.49 -8.39
N LYS A 452 23.20 -31.14 -9.43
CA LYS A 452 24.03 -32.34 -9.30
C LYS A 452 25.46 -32.01 -8.89
#